data_f324a19b16ed49b9648c512b03e1d4a0
#
_entry.id   f324a19b16ed49b9648c512b03e1d4a0
#
_cell.length_a   1.000
_cell.length_b   1.000
_cell.length_c   1.000
_cell.angle_alpha   90.00
_cell.angle_beta   90.00
_cell.angle_gamma   90.00
#
_symmetry.space_group_name_H-M   'P 1'
#
loop_
_entity.id
_entity.type
_entity.pdbx_description
1 polymer ?
#
loop_
_entity_poly.entity_id
_entity_poly.type
_entity_poly.pdbx_seq_one_letter_code
_entity_poly.pdbx_strand_id
1 'polypeptide(L)'
;MGRSRPAHHQDVPAAEQQELFSKKLQQCCIMFDFMDSVLDLKGKEVKRAALNELVDYMSTTRGILTEAIYPDIVRMVACNIFRTLPPSENPEFDPEEDEPTLEASWPHLQIVYEFFLRFLENQEFQPSVAKKCIDQKFVLQLLELFDSEDPRERDFLKTVLHRIYGKFLGLRAFIRKQINNFFLRFIYETEHFNGIGELLEILGSIINGFALPLKAEHKQFLVKVLIPLHTARGLSQFHAQLAYCIVQFLEKDANLTEHVIAGLLKYWPKTCSQKEVMFLGEVEEILDVVEPSQFVKIQELLFKQIAKCVASPHFQVAERALYYWNNEYIMSLIEENSNVILPITFPSLYRISKEHWNQTIVALVYSVLKAFMEMNSPLFDELTASFKADRQREKKKEKDREELWRKLEELELQNAQNNAFVAQ
;
A
#
# COMPACT_ATOMS: atom_id res chain seq x y z
N MET A 1 46.16 -19.36 23.19
CA MET A 1 45.33 -20.36 23.89
C MET A 1 44.26 -20.82 22.94
N GLY A 2 44.30 -22.08 22.51
CA GLY A 2 43.39 -22.62 21.50
C GLY A 2 41.97 -22.68 22.03
N ARG A 3 41.08 -21.89 21.41
CA ARG A 3 39.64 -22.07 21.56
C ARG A 3 39.26 -23.35 20.80
N SER A 4 38.99 -24.45 21.54
CA SER A 4 38.46 -25.71 21.00
C SER A 4 37.17 -25.44 20.25
N ARG A 5 36.95 -26.16 19.13
CA ARG A 5 35.64 -26.15 18.43
C ARG A 5 34.54 -26.48 19.45
N PRO A 6 33.42 -25.74 19.46
CA PRO A 6 32.30 -26.10 20.30
C PRO A 6 31.81 -27.51 19.92
N ALA A 7 31.50 -28.33 20.93
CA ALA A 7 30.96 -29.68 20.73
C ALA A 7 29.62 -29.59 19.95
N HIS A 8 29.42 -30.50 19.00
CA HIS A 8 28.12 -30.65 18.34
C HIS A 8 27.07 -31.25 19.29
N HIS A 9 25.80 -30.82 19.17
CA HIS A 9 24.73 -31.36 20.00
C HIS A 9 24.55 -32.89 19.88
N GLN A 10 24.89 -33.45 18.72
CA GLN A 10 24.81 -34.89 18.46
C GLN A 10 25.84 -35.72 19.23
N ASP A 11 26.92 -35.08 19.70
CA ASP A 11 28.05 -35.76 20.40
C ASP A 11 27.87 -35.76 21.94
N VAL A 12 26.77 -35.17 22.46
CA VAL A 12 26.57 -34.98 23.90
C VAL A 12 25.41 -35.85 24.43
N PRO A 13 25.53 -36.47 25.60
CA PRO A 13 24.44 -37.22 26.25
C PRO A 13 23.18 -36.34 26.43
N ALA A 14 21.99 -36.93 26.28
CA ALA A 14 20.72 -36.23 26.34
C ALA A 14 20.52 -35.35 27.59
N ALA A 15 21.06 -35.79 28.74
CA ALA A 15 21.01 -35.03 29.98
C ALA A 15 21.81 -33.72 29.97
N GLU A 16 22.84 -33.64 29.14
CA GLU A 16 23.70 -32.45 29.03
C GLU A 16 23.33 -31.55 27.82
N GLN A 17 22.45 -32.01 26.93
CA GLN A 17 22.08 -31.29 25.72
C GLN A 17 21.41 -29.95 26.06
N GLN A 18 20.57 -29.89 27.08
CA GLN A 18 19.87 -28.67 27.48
C GLN A 18 20.84 -27.60 28.04
N GLU A 19 21.84 -28.03 28.81
CA GLU A 19 22.88 -27.13 29.31
C GLU A 19 23.76 -26.60 28.15
N LEU A 20 24.10 -27.49 27.21
CA LEU A 20 24.84 -27.07 26.01
C LEU A 20 24.04 -26.10 25.15
N PHE A 21 22.73 -26.30 25.02
CA PHE A 21 21.85 -25.40 24.31
C PHE A 21 21.84 -24.00 24.95
N SER A 22 21.66 -23.91 26.28
CA SER A 22 21.73 -22.61 26.98
C SER A 22 23.11 -21.96 26.84
N LYS A 23 24.21 -22.70 26.92
CA LYS A 23 25.57 -22.18 26.72
C LYS A 23 25.77 -21.62 25.30
N LYS A 24 25.23 -22.29 24.28
CA LYS A 24 25.31 -21.82 22.88
C LYS A 24 24.46 -20.55 22.67
N LEU A 25 23.26 -20.47 23.25
CA LEU A 25 22.45 -19.25 23.24
C LEU A 25 23.23 -18.06 23.85
N GLN A 26 23.89 -18.25 24.99
CA GLN A 26 24.71 -17.24 25.65
C GLN A 26 25.91 -16.80 24.77
N GLN A 27 26.59 -17.77 24.14
CA GLN A 27 27.69 -17.47 23.21
C GLN A 27 27.22 -16.68 21.99
N CYS A 28 26.02 -16.95 21.46
CA CYS A 28 25.44 -16.24 20.35
C CYS A 28 24.99 -14.80 20.70
N CYS A 29 25.00 -14.40 21.97
CA CYS A 29 24.81 -13.00 22.38
C CYS A 29 26.03 -12.10 22.07
N ILE A 30 27.19 -12.66 21.74
CA ILE A 30 28.38 -11.88 21.39
C ILE A 30 28.16 -11.19 20.05
N MET A 31 28.33 -9.87 20.02
CA MET A 31 28.20 -9.07 18.79
C MET A 31 29.55 -8.95 18.10
N PHE A 32 29.52 -8.90 16.77
CA PHE A 32 30.68 -8.70 15.90
C PHE A 32 30.50 -7.46 15.04
N ASP A 33 31.60 -6.79 14.73
CA ASP A 33 31.60 -5.68 13.80
C ASP A 33 31.68 -6.23 12.34
N PHE A 34 30.70 -5.92 11.54
CA PHE A 34 30.60 -6.30 10.13
C PHE A 34 31.00 -5.16 9.18
N MET A 35 31.24 -3.94 9.67
CA MET A 35 31.78 -2.85 8.86
C MET A 35 33.22 -3.16 8.43
N ASP A 36 33.98 -3.87 9.27
CA ASP A 36 35.26 -4.48 8.88
C ASP A 36 35.03 -5.96 8.54
N SER A 37 35.08 -6.27 7.25
CA SER A 37 34.85 -7.63 6.75
C SER A 37 35.91 -8.64 7.18
N VAL A 38 37.12 -8.19 7.50
CA VAL A 38 38.29 -9.03 7.82
C VAL A 38 38.42 -9.25 9.33
N LEU A 39 37.87 -8.33 10.12
CA LEU A 39 37.99 -8.39 11.56
C LEU A 39 37.28 -9.63 12.16
N ASP A 40 38.01 -10.42 12.94
CA ASP A 40 37.54 -11.59 13.70
C ASP A 40 36.73 -12.61 12.87
N LEU A 41 37.16 -12.89 11.64
CA LEU A 41 36.52 -13.86 10.72
C LEU A 41 36.25 -15.20 11.40
N LYS A 42 37.19 -15.70 12.18
CA LYS A 42 37.03 -16.98 12.88
C LYS A 42 35.92 -16.94 13.93
N GLY A 43 35.78 -15.81 14.65
CA GLY A 43 34.70 -15.61 15.61
C GLY A 43 33.34 -15.53 14.92
N LYS A 44 33.26 -14.80 13.79
CA LYS A 44 32.07 -14.69 12.95
C LYS A 44 31.62 -16.06 12.43
N GLU A 45 32.54 -16.89 11.91
CA GLU A 45 32.23 -18.23 11.42
C GLU A 45 31.77 -19.18 12.56
N VAL A 46 32.43 -19.13 13.71
CA VAL A 46 32.02 -19.94 14.88
C VAL A 46 30.60 -19.57 15.33
N LYS A 47 30.28 -18.28 15.42
CA LYS A 47 28.92 -17.83 15.76
C LYS A 47 27.90 -18.28 14.70
N ARG A 48 28.22 -18.14 13.42
CA ARG A 48 27.36 -18.60 12.32
C ARG A 48 27.06 -20.09 12.41
N ALA A 49 28.09 -20.90 12.64
CA ALA A 49 27.94 -22.34 12.82
C ALA A 49 27.05 -22.67 14.05
N ALA A 50 27.28 -21.99 15.19
CA ALA A 50 26.47 -22.17 16.39
C ALA A 50 25.01 -21.78 16.17
N LEU A 51 24.73 -20.70 15.46
CA LEU A 51 23.36 -20.28 15.12
C LEU A 51 22.65 -21.31 14.24
N ASN A 52 23.31 -21.85 13.22
CA ASN A 52 22.74 -22.91 12.39
C ASN A 52 22.43 -24.17 13.21
N GLU A 53 23.34 -24.59 14.09
CA GLU A 53 23.06 -25.71 14.99
C GLU A 53 21.88 -25.46 15.93
N LEU A 54 21.68 -24.22 16.40
CA LEU A 54 20.51 -23.84 17.20
C LEU A 54 19.21 -23.96 16.41
N VAL A 55 19.21 -23.55 15.12
CA VAL A 55 18.06 -23.69 14.20
C VAL A 55 17.73 -25.16 13.98
N ASP A 56 18.73 -25.98 13.68
CA ASP A 56 18.56 -27.42 13.46
C ASP A 56 18.03 -28.10 14.72
N TYR A 57 18.61 -27.78 15.87
CA TYR A 57 18.19 -28.33 17.15
C TYR A 57 16.74 -27.98 17.51
N MET A 58 16.36 -26.71 17.31
CA MET A 58 14.98 -26.23 17.51
C MET A 58 13.97 -26.93 16.58
N SER A 59 14.41 -27.32 15.38
CA SER A 59 13.54 -27.94 14.37
C SER A 59 13.38 -29.45 14.55
N THR A 60 14.41 -30.13 15.08
CA THR A 60 14.48 -31.62 15.09
C THR A 60 14.22 -32.24 16.44
N THR A 61 14.51 -31.54 17.54
CA THR A 61 14.46 -32.13 18.90
C THR A 61 13.16 -31.74 19.61
N ARG A 62 12.56 -32.71 20.31
CA ARG A 62 11.38 -32.49 21.15
C ARG A 62 11.78 -32.31 22.60
N GLY A 63 10.90 -31.67 23.39
CA GLY A 63 11.11 -31.49 24.84
C GLY A 63 12.12 -30.38 25.19
N ILE A 64 12.49 -29.51 24.22
CA ILE A 64 13.49 -28.48 24.44
C ILE A 64 12.91 -27.27 25.20
N LEU A 65 11.64 -26.94 24.95
CA LEU A 65 11.01 -25.71 25.40
C LEU A 65 10.52 -25.82 26.84
N THR A 66 11.46 -25.93 27.80
CA THR A 66 11.17 -25.81 29.23
C THR A 66 10.97 -24.33 29.61
N GLU A 67 10.19 -24.02 30.65
CA GLU A 67 9.97 -22.62 31.10
C GLU A 67 11.28 -21.84 31.32
N ALA A 68 12.32 -22.52 31.81
CA ALA A 68 13.60 -21.91 32.13
C ALA A 68 14.38 -21.41 30.90
N ILE A 69 14.15 -21.98 29.71
CA ILE A 69 14.92 -21.65 28.51
C ILE A 69 14.36 -20.45 27.76
N TYR A 70 13.07 -20.07 27.92
CA TYR A 70 12.44 -18.96 27.23
C TYR A 70 13.17 -17.63 27.41
N PRO A 71 13.60 -17.23 28.63
CA PRO A 71 14.36 -15.99 28.80
C PRO A 71 15.70 -15.99 28.03
N ASP A 72 16.40 -17.11 27.97
CA ASP A 72 17.68 -17.23 27.26
C ASP A 72 17.49 -17.10 25.76
N ILE A 73 16.45 -17.74 25.20
CA ILE A 73 16.08 -17.63 23.78
C ILE A 73 15.76 -16.18 23.43
N VAL A 74 14.81 -15.57 24.15
CA VAL A 74 14.37 -14.21 23.86
C VAL A 74 15.50 -13.20 24.04
N ARG A 75 16.37 -13.41 25.05
CA ARG A 75 17.57 -12.58 25.26
C ARG A 75 18.54 -12.66 24.09
N MET A 76 18.82 -13.88 23.61
CA MET A 76 19.71 -14.09 22.46
C MET A 76 19.17 -13.38 21.22
N VAL A 77 17.88 -13.55 20.93
CA VAL A 77 17.21 -12.87 19.82
C VAL A 77 17.30 -11.34 19.99
N ALA A 78 16.87 -10.82 21.14
CA ALA A 78 16.87 -9.39 21.44
C ALA A 78 18.26 -8.73 21.31
N CYS A 79 19.30 -9.38 21.83
CA CYS A 79 20.67 -8.89 21.72
C CYS A 79 21.14 -8.75 20.27
N ASN A 80 20.69 -9.61 19.37
CA ASN A 80 21.12 -9.61 17.99
C ASN A 80 20.30 -8.68 17.11
N ILE A 81 18.98 -8.61 17.29
CA ILE A 81 18.10 -7.84 16.39
C ILE A 81 17.89 -6.40 16.84
N PHE A 82 17.76 -6.15 18.16
CA PHE A 82 17.46 -4.80 18.64
C PHE A 82 18.71 -3.93 18.64
N ARG A 83 18.67 -2.96 17.74
CA ARG A 83 19.73 -1.97 17.53
C ARG A 83 19.13 -0.64 17.13
N THR A 84 19.91 0.43 17.29
CA THR A 84 19.57 1.71 16.67
C THR A 84 19.86 1.61 15.18
N LEU A 85 18.85 1.87 14.36
CA LEU A 85 19.02 1.95 12.92
C LEU A 85 19.84 3.20 12.57
N PRO A 86 20.76 3.11 11.61
CA PRO A 86 21.48 4.28 11.14
C PRO A 86 20.50 5.28 10.52
N PRO A 87 20.75 6.59 10.63
CA PRO A 87 19.96 7.57 9.88
C PRO A 87 20.14 7.31 8.37
N SER A 88 19.12 7.59 7.58
CA SER A 88 19.23 7.48 6.13
C SER A 88 20.36 8.40 5.63
N GLU A 89 21.31 7.83 4.89
CA GLU A 89 22.44 8.59 4.33
C GLU A 89 21.99 9.49 3.17
N ASN A 90 20.90 9.14 2.51
CA ASN A 90 20.32 9.90 1.40
C ASN A 90 18.92 10.43 1.77
N PRO A 91 18.78 11.73 2.15
CA PRO A 91 17.48 12.31 2.45
C PRO A 91 16.56 12.44 1.20
N GLU A 92 17.12 12.32 0.00
CA GLU A 92 16.39 12.33 -1.28
C GLU A 92 16.25 10.90 -1.87
N PHE A 93 16.46 9.87 -1.04
CA PHE A 93 16.36 8.47 -1.46
C PHE A 93 15.02 8.20 -2.16
N ASP A 94 15.10 7.78 -3.42
CA ASP A 94 13.97 7.33 -4.21
C ASP A 94 14.01 5.80 -4.34
N PRO A 95 13.12 5.09 -3.66
CA PRO A 95 13.10 3.62 -3.71
C PRO A 95 12.78 3.03 -5.10
N GLU A 96 12.34 3.85 -6.07
CA GLU A 96 12.13 3.42 -7.46
C GLU A 96 13.44 3.49 -8.28
N GLU A 97 14.38 4.39 -7.90
CA GLU A 97 15.61 4.63 -8.64
C GLU A 97 16.87 4.18 -7.88
N ASP A 98 16.84 4.24 -6.53
CA ASP A 98 18.00 3.99 -5.68
C ASP A 98 18.03 2.56 -5.11
N GLU A 99 19.23 1.99 -4.98
CA GLU A 99 19.39 0.70 -4.29
C GLU A 99 19.33 0.89 -2.76
N PRO A 100 18.59 0.03 -2.04
CA PRO A 100 18.50 0.13 -0.58
C PRO A 100 19.82 -0.25 0.09
N THR A 101 20.11 0.40 1.21
CA THR A 101 21.26 0.05 2.05
C THR A 101 21.02 -1.30 2.73
N LEU A 102 21.85 -2.27 2.43
CA LEU A 102 21.74 -3.62 2.99
C LEU A 102 22.45 -3.70 4.35
N GLU A 103 21.86 -4.44 5.27
CA GLU A 103 22.39 -4.68 6.61
C GLU A 103 23.68 -5.52 6.54
N ALA A 104 24.78 -4.98 7.00
CA ALA A 104 26.10 -5.64 6.97
C ALA A 104 26.14 -6.93 7.82
N SER A 105 25.44 -6.96 8.95
CA SER A 105 25.36 -8.12 9.85
C SER A 105 24.37 -9.20 9.39
N TRP A 106 23.79 -9.06 8.19
CA TRP A 106 22.80 -9.98 7.64
C TRP A 106 23.20 -11.46 7.68
N PRO A 107 24.46 -11.86 7.46
CA PRO A 107 24.87 -13.26 7.56
C PRO A 107 24.60 -13.92 8.93
N HIS A 108 24.50 -13.12 10.01
CA HIS A 108 24.07 -13.61 11.31
C HIS A 108 22.60 -13.32 11.56
N LEU A 109 22.11 -12.12 11.23
CA LEU A 109 20.72 -11.71 11.48
C LEU A 109 19.72 -12.62 10.82
N GLN A 110 19.94 -13.04 9.57
CA GLN A 110 19.06 -13.97 8.87
C GLN A 110 18.83 -15.24 9.70
N ILE A 111 19.89 -15.83 10.23
CA ILE A 111 19.81 -17.08 11.00
C ILE A 111 19.10 -16.85 12.34
N VAL A 112 19.33 -15.67 12.96
CA VAL A 112 18.63 -15.29 14.20
C VAL A 112 17.12 -15.14 13.97
N TYR A 113 16.72 -14.49 12.88
CA TYR A 113 15.30 -14.39 12.51
C TYR A 113 14.68 -15.77 12.20
N GLU A 114 15.39 -16.62 11.47
CA GLU A 114 14.96 -17.97 11.19
C GLU A 114 14.80 -18.79 12.48
N PHE A 115 15.76 -18.71 13.40
CA PHE A 115 15.68 -19.34 14.71
C PHE A 115 14.47 -18.85 15.49
N PHE A 116 14.24 -17.54 15.50
CA PHE A 116 13.10 -16.96 16.21
C PHE A 116 11.75 -17.40 15.62
N LEU A 117 11.64 -17.50 14.31
CA LEU A 117 10.46 -18.05 13.66
C LEU A 117 10.24 -19.52 14.02
N ARG A 118 11.29 -20.36 14.00
CA ARG A 118 11.21 -21.76 14.42
C ARG A 118 10.76 -21.89 15.87
N PHE A 119 11.26 -21.01 16.74
CA PHE A 119 10.82 -20.96 18.14
C PHE A 119 9.33 -20.60 18.26
N LEU A 120 8.87 -19.55 17.58
CA LEU A 120 7.46 -19.15 17.61
C LEU A 120 6.52 -20.21 17.00
N GLU A 121 6.97 -20.92 15.98
CA GLU A 121 6.18 -21.93 15.25
C GLU A 121 6.27 -23.33 15.87
N ASN A 122 7.16 -23.54 16.83
CA ASN A 122 7.32 -24.84 17.48
C ASN A 122 6.00 -25.31 18.09
N GLN A 123 5.71 -26.60 17.93
CA GLN A 123 4.47 -27.21 18.46
C GLN A 123 4.37 -27.17 19.99
N GLU A 124 5.52 -27.15 20.68
CA GLU A 124 5.61 -27.07 22.13
C GLU A 124 5.62 -25.64 22.67
N PHE A 125 5.53 -24.63 21.78
CA PHE A 125 5.55 -23.23 22.19
C PHE A 125 4.34 -22.86 23.04
N GLN A 126 4.60 -22.31 24.22
CA GLN A 126 3.58 -21.91 25.20
C GLN A 126 3.50 -20.38 25.32
N PRO A 127 2.48 -19.74 24.74
CA PRO A 127 2.29 -18.28 24.84
C PRO A 127 2.16 -17.79 26.29
N SER A 128 1.60 -18.64 27.20
CA SER A 128 1.45 -18.32 28.61
C SER A 128 2.78 -18.14 29.34
N VAL A 129 3.82 -18.83 28.90
CA VAL A 129 5.19 -18.70 29.41
C VAL A 129 5.90 -17.53 28.70
N ALA A 130 5.85 -17.52 27.38
CA ALA A 130 6.55 -16.54 26.55
C ALA A 130 6.13 -15.09 26.82
N LYS A 131 4.88 -14.84 27.27
CA LYS A 131 4.38 -13.48 27.60
C LYS A 131 5.18 -12.77 28.71
N LYS A 132 5.98 -13.51 29.50
CA LYS A 132 6.86 -12.93 30.51
C LYS A 132 8.09 -12.25 29.89
N CYS A 133 8.47 -12.65 28.66
CA CYS A 133 9.66 -12.18 27.95
C CYS A 133 9.30 -11.41 26.69
N ILE A 134 8.24 -11.82 25.98
CA ILE A 134 7.71 -11.12 24.80
C ILE A 134 6.53 -10.25 25.28
N ASP A 135 6.85 -9.06 25.71
CA ASP A 135 5.92 -8.07 26.27
C ASP A 135 5.68 -6.89 25.30
N GLN A 136 4.99 -5.86 25.77
CA GLN A 136 4.72 -4.65 24.99
C GLN A 136 6.00 -3.92 24.59
N LYS A 137 7.04 -3.93 25.46
CA LYS A 137 8.33 -3.29 25.18
C LYS A 137 9.05 -4.01 24.04
N PHE A 138 9.08 -5.34 24.08
CA PHE A 138 9.65 -6.16 23.02
C PHE A 138 8.97 -5.89 21.68
N VAL A 139 7.63 -5.87 21.66
CA VAL A 139 6.85 -5.59 20.44
C VAL A 139 7.12 -4.17 19.92
N LEU A 140 7.25 -3.17 20.79
CA LEU A 140 7.55 -1.81 20.36
C LEU A 140 8.92 -1.73 19.68
N GLN A 141 9.95 -2.33 20.29
CA GLN A 141 11.29 -2.40 19.70
C GLN A 141 11.29 -3.17 18.36
N LEU A 142 10.47 -4.22 18.25
CA LEU A 142 10.30 -4.96 16.99
C LEU A 142 9.67 -4.08 15.89
N LEU A 143 8.67 -3.27 16.24
CA LEU A 143 8.02 -2.36 15.32
C LEU A 143 8.96 -1.22 14.85
N GLU A 144 9.85 -0.74 15.71
CA GLU A 144 10.86 0.26 15.35
C GLU A 144 11.82 -0.24 14.26
N LEU A 145 12.10 -1.55 14.24
CA LEU A 145 12.96 -2.16 13.21
C LEU A 145 12.33 -2.21 11.81
N PHE A 146 11.02 -2.02 11.68
CA PHE A 146 10.38 -1.93 10.36
C PHE A 146 10.85 -0.73 9.54
N ASP A 147 11.52 0.24 10.16
CA ASP A 147 12.16 1.34 9.45
C ASP A 147 13.54 0.96 8.86
N SER A 148 13.96 -0.29 8.96
CA SER A 148 15.16 -0.79 8.29
C SER A 148 15.06 -0.62 6.77
N GLU A 149 16.14 -0.13 6.15
CA GLU A 149 16.23 -0.02 4.69
C GLU A 149 16.34 -1.38 4.01
N ASP A 150 16.84 -2.42 4.72
CA ASP A 150 17.01 -3.76 4.17
C ASP A 150 15.63 -4.47 4.01
N PRO A 151 15.16 -4.70 2.78
CA PRO A 151 13.86 -5.33 2.55
C PRO A 151 13.80 -6.78 3.04
N ARG A 152 14.94 -7.47 3.12
CA ARG A 152 15.02 -8.85 3.61
C ARG A 152 14.72 -8.91 5.10
N GLU A 153 15.18 -7.91 5.87
CA GLU A 153 14.88 -7.79 7.28
C GLU A 153 13.40 -7.49 7.51
N ARG A 154 12.82 -6.54 6.76
CA ARG A 154 11.40 -6.20 6.86
C ARG A 154 10.49 -7.39 6.56
N ASP A 155 10.84 -8.25 5.61
CA ASP A 155 10.08 -9.46 5.30
C ASP A 155 10.08 -10.46 6.47
N PHE A 156 11.22 -10.67 7.12
CA PHE A 156 11.28 -11.47 8.34
C PHE A 156 10.49 -10.84 9.49
N LEU A 157 10.61 -9.54 9.70
CA LEU A 157 9.87 -8.80 10.73
C LEU A 157 8.36 -8.92 10.53
N LYS A 158 7.89 -8.81 9.29
CA LYS A 158 6.49 -9.03 8.92
C LYS A 158 6.01 -10.40 9.38
N THR A 159 6.74 -11.44 9.05
CA THR A 159 6.39 -12.81 9.42
C THR A 159 6.41 -13.00 10.94
N VAL A 160 7.44 -12.53 11.62
CA VAL A 160 7.58 -12.60 13.09
C VAL A 160 6.42 -11.89 13.79
N LEU A 161 6.12 -10.64 13.38
CA LEU A 161 5.04 -9.86 14.00
C LEU A 161 3.67 -10.50 13.76
N HIS A 162 3.44 -11.06 12.58
CA HIS A 162 2.21 -11.80 12.29
C HIS A 162 2.06 -13.05 13.16
N ARG A 163 3.15 -13.80 13.42
CA ARG A 163 3.13 -14.95 14.34
C ARG A 163 2.86 -14.51 15.79
N ILE A 164 3.50 -13.42 16.23
CA ILE A 164 3.25 -12.85 17.57
C ILE A 164 1.78 -12.42 17.69
N TYR A 165 1.24 -11.72 16.71
CA TYR A 165 -0.17 -11.33 16.69
C TYR A 165 -1.11 -12.52 16.77
N GLY A 166 -0.80 -13.60 16.07
CA GLY A 166 -1.58 -14.84 16.10
C GLY A 166 -1.58 -15.50 17.47
N LYS A 167 -0.41 -15.62 18.10
CA LYS A 167 -0.20 -16.40 19.32
C LYS A 167 -0.51 -15.65 20.63
N PHE A 168 -0.36 -14.31 20.64
CA PHE A 168 -0.52 -13.48 21.85
C PHE A 168 -1.79 -12.64 21.82
N LEU A 169 -2.93 -13.24 22.21
CA LEU A 169 -4.22 -12.55 22.19
C LEU A 169 -4.21 -11.23 22.99
N GLY A 170 -3.50 -11.20 24.13
CA GLY A 170 -3.38 -10.01 24.98
C GLY A 170 -2.59 -8.86 24.36
N LEU A 171 -1.75 -9.11 23.35
CA LEU A 171 -0.96 -8.09 22.68
C LEU A 171 -1.66 -7.52 21.42
N ARG A 172 -2.71 -8.16 20.92
CA ARG A 172 -3.39 -7.77 19.67
C ARG A 172 -3.85 -6.31 19.65
N ALA A 173 -4.51 -5.87 20.71
CA ALA A 173 -4.99 -4.48 20.80
C ALA A 173 -3.82 -3.48 20.83
N PHE A 174 -2.75 -3.83 21.57
CA PHE A 174 -1.55 -3.02 21.64
C PHE A 174 -0.86 -2.93 20.26
N ILE A 175 -0.67 -4.06 19.56
CA ILE A 175 -0.06 -4.10 18.23
C ILE A 175 -0.83 -3.23 17.25
N ARG A 176 -2.16 -3.40 17.16
CA ARG A 176 -3.00 -2.56 16.28
C ARG A 176 -2.89 -1.06 16.62
N LYS A 177 -2.86 -0.72 17.91
CA LYS A 177 -2.70 0.67 18.35
C LYS A 177 -1.34 1.24 17.91
N GLN A 178 -0.26 0.48 18.06
CA GLN A 178 1.08 0.94 17.66
C GLN A 178 1.21 1.08 16.14
N ILE A 179 0.72 0.11 15.37
CA ILE A 179 0.68 0.22 13.90
C ILE A 179 -0.09 1.47 13.47
N ASN A 180 -1.25 1.73 14.09
CA ASN A 180 -2.01 2.96 13.84
C ASN A 180 -1.19 4.23 14.14
N ASN A 181 -0.43 4.25 15.24
CA ASN A 181 0.43 5.37 15.58
C ASN A 181 1.55 5.58 14.55
N PHE A 182 2.18 4.52 14.05
CA PHE A 182 3.18 4.60 12.98
C PHE A 182 2.60 5.20 11.70
N PHE A 183 1.40 4.78 11.29
CA PHE A 183 0.74 5.37 10.11
C PHE A 183 0.35 6.83 10.31
N LEU A 184 -0.17 7.20 11.47
CA LEU A 184 -0.49 8.60 11.77
C LEU A 184 0.76 9.49 11.76
N ARG A 185 1.87 9.01 12.32
CA ARG A 185 3.15 9.72 12.26
C ARG A 185 3.62 9.86 10.82
N PHE A 186 3.55 8.80 10.03
CA PHE A 186 3.91 8.82 8.62
C PHE A 186 3.09 9.83 7.82
N ILE A 187 1.76 9.83 7.99
CA ILE A 187 0.87 10.73 7.23
C ILE A 187 1.07 12.19 7.61
N TYR A 188 1.23 12.50 8.91
CA TYR A 188 1.10 13.87 9.41
C TYR A 188 2.40 14.50 9.89
N GLU A 189 3.47 13.73 10.08
CA GLU A 189 4.71 14.23 10.66
C GLU A 189 5.93 14.05 9.74
N THR A 190 6.21 12.84 9.31
CA THR A 190 7.51 12.52 8.72
C THR A 190 7.48 12.23 7.22
N GLU A 191 6.40 11.69 6.70
CA GLU A 191 6.30 11.12 5.34
C GLU A 191 7.45 10.13 4.99
N HIS A 192 8.18 9.66 6.00
CA HIS A 192 9.30 8.73 5.85
C HIS A 192 9.18 7.59 6.85
N PHE A 193 9.04 6.38 6.34
CA PHE A 193 9.05 5.11 7.07
C PHE A 193 9.07 3.95 6.06
N ASN A 194 10.11 3.11 6.12
CA ASN A 194 10.34 2.08 5.10
C ASN A 194 9.34 0.90 5.16
N GLY A 195 8.79 0.60 6.33
CA GLY A 195 7.97 -0.59 6.59
C GLY A 195 6.46 -0.43 6.39
N ILE A 196 5.99 0.61 5.70
CA ILE A 196 4.55 0.83 5.51
C ILE A 196 3.88 -0.35 4.77
N GLY A 197 4.51 -0.83 3.71
CA GLY A 197 3.99 -1.94 2.91
C GLY A 197 3.85 -3.23 3.72
N GLU A 198 4.88 -3.61 4.46
CA GLU A 198 4.90 -4.81 5.29
C GLU A 198 3.89 -4.74 6.45
N LEU A 199 3.71 -3.56 7.06
CA LEU A 199 2.67 -3.36 8.08
C LEU A 199 1.25 -3.44 7.48
N LEU A 200 1.04 -2.95 6.26
CA LEU A 200 -0.23 -3.09 5.55
C LEU A 200 -0.53 -4.55 5.19
N GLU A 201 0.45 -5.35 4.80
CA GLU A 201 0.26 -6.78 4.56
C GLU A 201 -0.23 -7.52 5.81
N ILE A 202 0.39 -7.23 6.96
CA ILE A 202 -0.07 -7.77 8.26
C ILE A 202 -1.51 -7.34 8.53
N LEU A 203 -1.81 -6.05 8.32
CA LEU A 203 -3.14 -5.50 8.54
C LEU A 203 -4.20 -6.12 7.63
N GLY A 204 -3.89 -6.37 6.36
CA GLY A 204 -4.80 -7.06 5.45
C GLY A 204 -5.26 -8.41 6.02
N SER A 205 -4.31 -9.20 6.54
CA SER A 205 -4.61 -10.45 7.22
C SER A 205 -5.43 -10.25 8.51
N ILE A 206 -5.13 -9.21 9.29
CA ILE A 206 -5.85 -8.87 10.52
C ILE A 206 -7.29 -8.45 10.21
N ILE A 207 -7.50 -7.60 9.20
CA ILE A 207 -8.82 -7.12 8.77
C ILE A 207 -9.68 -8.29 8.31
N ASN A 208 -9.11 -9.18 7.52
CA ASN A 208 -9.79 -10.40 7.09
C ASN A 208 -10.27 -11.25 8.28
N GLY A 209 -9.52 -11.26 9.39
CA GLY A 209 -9.88 -11.94 10.64
C GLY A 209 -10.83 -11.17 11.57
N PHE A 210 -11.32 -9.97 11.21
CA PHE A 210 -12.24 -9.22 12.07
C PHE A 210 -13.60 -9.89 12.22
N ALA A 211 -14.08 -9.92 13.45
CA ALA A 211 -15.44 -10.37 13.74
C ALA A 211 -16.47 -9.31 13.29
N LEU A 212 -17.62 -9.80 12.84
CA LEU A 212 -18.74 -8.96 12.45
C LEU A 212 -19.75 -8.80 13.62
N PRO A 213 -20.39 -7.65 13.75
CA PRO A 213 -20.21 -6.42 12.97
C PRO A 213 -18.91 -5.69 13.31
N LEU A 214 -18.39 -4.91 12.37
CA LEU A 214 -17.16 -4.11 12.59
C LEU A 214 -17.35 -3.11 13.74
N LYS A 215 -16.36 -3.03 14.62
CA LYS A 215 -16.32 -2.06 15.70
C LYS A 215 -16.12 -0.63 15.18
N ALA A 216 -16.61 0.36 15.94
CA ALA A 216 -16.42 1.76 15.60
C ALA A 216 -14.93 2.16 15.42
N GLU A 217 -14.03 1.60 16.24
CA GLU A 217 -12.59 1.82 16.14
C GLU A 217 -12.03 1.37 14.77
N HIS A 218 -12.53 0.25 14.22
CA HIS A 218 -12.10 -0.26 12.91
C HIS A 218 -12.57 0.68 11.77
N LYS A 219 -13.81 1.14 11.83
CA LYS A 219 -14.33 2.09 10.84
C LYS A 219 -13.61 3.45 10.90
N GLN A 220 -13.24 3.91 12.09
CA GLN A 220 -12.44 5.12 12.25
C GLN A 220 -11.03 4.95 11.69
N PHE A 221 -10.42 3.79 11.87
CA PHE A 221 -9.12 3.48 11.29
C PHE A 221 -9.15 3.56 9.76
N LEU A 222 -10.17 2.96 9.12
CA LEU A 222 -10.36 3.08 7.67
C LEU A 222 -10.42 4.55 7.23
N VAL A 223 -11.29 5.35 7.86
CA VAL A 223 -11.55 6.72 7.40
C VAL A 223 -10.43 7.69 7.75
N LYS A 224 -9.80 7.54 8.93
CA LYS A 224 -8.80 8.52 9.42
C LYS A 224 -7.36 8.15 9.10
N VAL A 225 -7.10 6.91 8.71
CA VAL A 225 -5.74 6.41 8.46
C VAL A 225 -5.60 5.84 7.05
N LEU A 226 -6.35 4.79 6.70
CA LEU A 226 -6.14 4.12 5.41
C LEU A 226 -6.49 5.03 4.21
N ILE A 227 -7.61 5.73 4.26
CA ILE A 227 -7.97 6.68 3.19
C ILE A 227 -6.94 7.82 3.08
N PRO A 228 -6.53 8.52 4.16
CA PRO A 228 -5.47 9.53 4.07
C PRO A 228 -4.09 9.02 3.62
N LEU A 229 -3.74 7.74 3.82
CA LEU A 229 -2.49 7.16 3.31
C LEU A 229 -2.33 7.31 1.79
N HIS A 230 -3.42 7.44 1.03
CA HIS A 230 -3.39 7.68 -0.41
C HIS A 230 -2.77 9.04 -0.81
N THR A 231 -2.59 9.95 0.15
CA THR A 231 -1.93 11.24 -0.11
C THR A 231 -0.40 11.15 -0.12
N ALA A 232 0.17 10.04 0.33
CA ALA A 232 1.62 9.87 0.45
C ALA A 232 2.33 10.01 -0.91
N ARG A 233 3.50 10.64 -0.91
CA ARG A 233 4.31 10.81 -2.15
C ARG A 233 4.78 9.47 -2.71
N GLY A 234 5.30 8.58 -1.85
CA GLY A 234 5.76 7.24 -2.21
C GLY A 234 4.64 6.18 -2.23
N LEU A 235 3.41 6.53 -2.63
CA LEU A 235 2.28 5.61 -2.66
C LEU A 235 2.53 4.36 -3.50
N SER A 236 3.29 4.47 -4.60
CA SER A 236 3.64 3.35 -5.49
C SER A 236 4.24 2.14 -4.77
N GLN A 237 4.97 2.38 -3.68
CA GLN A 237 5.67 1.33 -2.93
C GLN A 237 4.74 0.42 -2.13
N PHE A 238 3.55 0.89 -1.76
CA PHE A 238 2.63 0.15 -0.89
C PHE A 238 1.15 0.23 -1.33
N HIS A 239 0.90 0.79 -2.52
CA HIS A 239 -0.47 0.98 -3.02
C HIS A 239 -1.24 -0.35 -3.12
N ALA A 240 -0.61 -1.41 -3.63
CA ALA A 240 -1.27 -2.71 -3.75
C ALA A 240 -1.73 -3.27 -2.40
N GLN A 241 -0.89 -3.15 -1.37
CA GLN A 241 -1.23 -3.58 -0.01
C GLN A 241 -2.33 -2.71 0.61
N LEU A 242 -2.30 -1.40 0.33
CA LEU A 242 -3.31 -0.46 0.80
C LEU A 242 -4.68 -0.74 0.14
N ALA A 243 -4.71 -0.91 -1.18
CA ALA A 243 -5.91 -1.26 -1.93
C ALA A 243 -6.53 -2.57 -1.43
N TYR A 244 -5.70 -3.59 -1.20
CA TYR A 244 -6.14 -4.84 -0.60
C TYR A 244 -6.80 -4.64 0.77
N CYS A 245 -6.22 -3.83 1.65
CA CYS A 245 -6.81 -3.50 2.95
C CYS A 245 -8.19 -2.83 2.80
N ILE A 246 -8.32 -1.90 1.85
CA ILE A 246 -9.60 -1.22 1.55
C ILE A 246 -10.66 -2.23 1.11
N VAL A 247 -10.34 -3.10 0.15
CA VAL A 247 -11.25 -4.14 -0.34
C VAL A 247 -11.67 -5.08 0.79
N GLN A 248 -10.73 -5.50 1.66
CA GLN A 248 -11.06 -6.35 2.81
C GLN A 248 -12.05 -5.67 3.79
N PHE A 249 -11.98 -4.36 3.98
CA PHE A 249 -12.98 -3.63 4.76
C PHE A 249 -14.36 -3.64 4.08
N LEU A 250 -14.42 -3.46 2.78
CA LEU A 250 -15.67 -3.44 2.03
C LEU A 250 -16.34 -4.82 1.96
N GLU A 251 -15.57 -5.89 1.87
CA GLU A 251 -16.08 -7.26 2.00
C GLU A 251 -16.69 -7.55 3.39
N LYS A 252 -16.19 -6.87 4.44
CA LYS A 252 -16.75 -7.00 5.81
C LYS A 252 -17.98 -6.13 6.03
N ASP A 253 -18.05 -4.95 5.44
CA ASP A 253 -19.18 -4.02 5.58
C ASP A 253 -19.36 -3.19 4.31
N ALA A 254 -20.24 -3.63 3.42
CA ALA A 254 -20.53 -2.98 2.14
C ALA A 254 -21.04 -1.52 2.31
N ASN A 255 -21.61 -1.16 3.47
CA ASN A 255 -22.08 0.21 3.72
C ASN A 255 -20.94 1.24 3.80
N LEU A 256 -19.69 0.80 3.90
CA LEU A 256 -18.51 1.68 3.90
C LEU A 256 -18.14 2.17 2.50
N THR A 257 -18.70 1.59 1.44
CA THR A 257 -18.38 1.91 0.04
C THR A 257 -18.50 3.39 -0.29
N GLU A 258 -19.60 4.02 0.13
CA GLU A 258 -19.82 5.46 -0.11
C GLU A 258 -18.72 6.33 0.54
N HIS A 259 -18.34 6.01 1.78
CA HIS A 259 -17.28 6.74 2.48
C HIS A 259 -15.90 6.54 1.83
N VAL A 260 -15.60 5.33 1.37
CA VAL A 260 -14.34 5.01 0.69
C VAL A 260 -14.24 5.74 -0.64
N ILE A 261 -15.25 5.62 -1.49
CA ILE A 261 -15.26 6.30 -2.80
C ILE A 261 -15.21 7.83 -2.62
N ALA A 262 -15.99 8.40 -1.70
CA ALA A 262 -15.94 9.83 -1.42
C ALA A 262 -14.52 10.26 -0.94
N GLY A 263 -13.87 9.44 -0.13
CA GLY A 263 -12.51 9.66 0.33
C GLY A 263 -11.48 9.62 -0.80
N LEU A 264 -11.52 8.62 -1.66
CA LEU A 264 -10.65 8.51 -2.83
C LEU A 264 -10.86 9.68 -3.79
N LEU A 265 -12.11 10.06 -4.06
CA LEU A 265 -12.42 11.21 -4.90
C LEU A 265 -11.93 12.54 -4.31
N LYS A 266 -11.97 12.68 -2.97
CA LYS A 266 -11.42 13.85 -2.27
C LYS A 266 -9.91 13.98 -2.47
N TYR A 267 -9.19 12.87 -2.42
CA TYR A 267 -7.73 12.81 -2.55
C TYR A 267 -7.27 12.48 -3.97
N TRP A 268 -8.16 12.53 -4.95
CA TRP A 268 -7.83 12.20 -6.34
C TRP A 268 -6.63 13.00 -6.83
N PRO A 269 -5.57 12.35 -7.34
CA PRO A 269 -4.36 13.04 -7.76
C PRO A 269 -4.63 13.85 -9.04
N LYS A 270 -4.38 15.18 -8.97
CA LYS A 270 -4.65 16.08 -10.09
C LYS A 270 -3.41 16.36 -10.94
N THR A 271 -2.23 16.08 -10.42
CA THR A 271 -0.95 16.48 -11.02
C THR A 271 -0.01 15.32 -11.30
N CYS A 272 -0.40 14.08 -10.95
CA CYS A 272 0.41 12.89 -11.15
C CYS A 272 -0.40 11.81 -11.87
N SER A 273 -0.13 11.62 -13.15
CA SER A 273 -0.86 10.66 -14.00
C SER A 273 -0.65 9.22 -13.56
N GLN A 274 0.53 8.86 -13.06
CA GLN A 274 0.80 7.51 -12.55
C GLN A 274 -0.06 7.20 -11.34
N LYS A 275 -0.22 8.16 -10.42
CA LYS A 275 -1.14 8.00 -9.29
C LYS A 275 -2.59 7.91 -9.72
N GLU A 276 -3.02 8.67 -10.74
CA GLU A 276 -4.36 8.52 -11.31
C GLU A 276 -4.62 7.11 -11.83
N VAL A 277 -3.65 6.51 -12.51
CA VAL A 277 -3.74 5.12 -12.98
C VAL A 277 -3.88 4.14 -11.81
N MET A 278 -3.13 4.33 -10.73
CA MET A 278 -3.25 3.52 -9.51
C MET A 278 -4.64 3.63 -8.88
N PHE A 279 -5.16 4.85 -8.73
CA PHE A 279 -6.51 5.09 -8.20
C PHE A 279 -7.59 4.45 -9.07
N LEU A 280 -7.47 4.53 -10.39
CA LEU A 280 -8.37 3.84 -11.31
C LEU A 280 -8.30 2.31 -11.13
N GLY A 281 -7.10 1.76 -10.91
CA GLY A 281 -6.92 0.35 -10.60
C GLY A 281 -7.64 -0.07 -9.33
N GLU A 282 -7.43 0.68 -8.25
CA GLU A 282 -8.07 0.42 -6.96
C GLU A 282 -9.59 0.57 -7.02
N VAL A 283 -10.10 1.58 -7.71
CA VAL A 283 -11.55 1.74 -7.90
C VAL A 283 -12.15 0.56 -8.67
N GLU A 284 -11.44 -0.02 -9.64
CA GLU A 284 -11.90 -1.25 -10.32
C GLU A 284 -11.98 -2.41 -9.34
N GLU A 285 -10.95 -2.64 -8.52
CA GLU A 285 -10.97 -3.69 -7.48
C GLU A 285 -12.11 -3.49 -6.47
N ILE A 286 -12.42 -2.24 -6.11
CA ILE A 286 -13.58 -1.90 -5.27
C ILE A 286 -14.88 -2.24 -5.98
N LEU A 287 -15.00 -1.91 -7.27
CA LEU A 287 -16.20 -2.18 -8.05
C LEU A 287 -16.45 -3.67 -8.27
N ASP A 288 -15.40 -4.50 -8.31
CA ASP A 288 -15.52 -5.95 -8.42
C ASP A 288 -16.23 -6.59 -7.21
N VAL A 289 -16.18 -5.95 -6.05
CA VAL A 289 -16.80 -6.44 -4.81
C VAL A 289 -18.03 -5.63 -4.37
N VAL A 290 -18.39 -4.55 -5.09
CA VAL A 290 -19.48 -3.67 -4.69
C VAL A 290 -20.84 -4.34 -4.90
N GLU A 291 -21.72 -4.20 -3.91
CA GLU A 291 -23.12 -4.60 -4.07
C GLU A 291 -23.89 -3.59 -4.94
N PRO A 292 -24.83 -4.04 -5.81
CA PRO A 292 -25.60 -3.14 -6.68
C PRO A 292 -26.32 -2.01 -5.92
N SER A 293 -26.81 -2.29 -4.71
CA SER A 293 -27.46 -1.30 -3.84
C SER A 293 -26.53 -0.17 -3.37
N GLN A 294 -25.24 -0.47 -3.19
CA GLN A 294 -24.23 0.51 -2.84
C GLN A 294 -23.71 1.25 -4.08
N PHE A 295 -23.63 0.56 -5.23
CA PHE A 295 -23.26 1.18 -6.50
C PHE A 295 -24.17 2.34 -6.87
N VAL A 296 -25.49 2.21 -6.68
CA VAL A 296 -26.46 3.27 -6.94
C VAL A 296 -26.15 4.55 -6.16
N LYS A 297 -25.59 4.45 -4.94
CA LYS A 297 -25.25 5.63 -4.12
C LYS A 297 -24.01 6.38 -4.62
N ILE A 298 -23.08 5.67 -5.23
CA ILE A 298 -21.77 6.22 -5.65
C ILE A 298 -21.70 6.57 -7.14
N GLN A 299 -22.58 5.99 -7.97
CA GLN A 299 -22.48 6.04 -9.43
C GLN A 299 -22.30 7.43 -10.01
N GLU A 300 -23.06 8.41 -9.56
CA GLU A 300 -23.04 9.76 -10.10
C GLU A 300 -21.68 10.45 -9.83
N LEU A 301 -21.22 10.44 -8.59
CA LEU A 301 -19.95 11.05 -8.19
C LEU A 301 -18.78 10.38 -8.86
N LEU A 302 -18.78 9.04 -8.86
CA LEU A 302 -17.72 8.23 -9.42
C LEU A 302 -17.61 8.41 -10.93
N PHE A 303 -18.71 8.28 -11.66
CA PHE A 303 -18.68 8.39 -13.12
C PHE A 303 -18.43 9.80 -13.64
N LYS A 304 -18.71 10.86 -12.86
CA LYS A 304 -18.22 12.20 -13.14
C LYS A 304 -16.68 12.25 -13.13
N GLN A 305 -16.02 11.55 -12.21
CA GLN A 305 -14.56 11.48 -12.18
C GLN A 305 -14.00 10.58 -13.29
N ILE A 306 -14.62 9.43 -13.55
CA ILE A 306 -14.24 8.53 -14.64
C ILE A 306 -14.36 9.26 -15.99
N ALA A 307 -15.43 10.02 -16.21
CA ALA A 307 -15.59 10.84 -17.42
C ALA A 307 -14.45 11.87 -17.62
N LYS A 308 -13.94 12.46 -16.53
CA LYS A 308 -12.75 13.32 -16.59
C LYS A 308 -11.49 12.53 -16.96
N CYS A 309 -11.33 11.33 -16.41
CA CYS A 309 -10.18 10.47 -16.73
C CYS A 309 -10.22 9.99 -18.19
N VAL A 310 -11.39 9.61 -18.70
CA VAL A 310 -11.59 9.30 -20.14
C VAL A 310 -11.18 10.48 -21.02
N ALA A 311 -11.46 11.70 -20.57
CA ALA A 311 -11.10 12.94 -21.29
C ALA A 311 -9.66 13.42 -21.03
N SER A 312 -8.85 12.66 -20.32
CA SER A 312 -7.45 13.01 -20.02
C SER A 312 -6.60 13.02 -21.30
N PRO A 313 -5.72 14.02 -21.47
CA PRO A 313 -4.75 14.02 -22.57
C PRO A 313 -3.66 12.95 -22.38
N HIS A 314 -3.50 12.41 -21.18
CA HIS A 314 -2.57 11.33 -20.87
C HIS A 314 -3.19 9.98 -21.25
N PHE A 315 -2.61 9.30 -22.24
CA PHE A 315 -3.23 8.11 -22.84
C PHE A 315 -3.42 6.94 -21.85
N GLN A 316 -2.50 6.73 -20.91
CA GLN A 316 -2.62 5.65 -19.91
C GLN A 316 -3.78 5.89 -18.94
N VAL A 317 -4.04 7.15 -18.56
CA VAL A 317 -5.19 7.48 -17.70
C VAL A 317 -6.49 7.25 -18.47
N ALA A 318 -6.58 7.73 -19.71
CA ALA A 318 -7.75 7.51 -20.56
C ALA A 318 -7.99 6.02 -20.84
N GLU A 319 -6.95 5.27 -21.17
CA GLU A 319 -7.00 3.83 -21.41
C GLU A 319 -7.49 3.08 -20.18
N ARG A 320 -6.89 3.35 -19.02
CA ARG A 320 -7.26 2.68 -17.76
C ARG A 320 -8.72 2.94 -17.37
N ALA A 321 -9.20 4.17 -17.58
CA ALA A 321 -10.59 4.53 -17.36
C ALA A 321 -11.54 3.79 -18.33
N LEU A 322 -11.15 3.66 -19.60
CA LEU A 322 -11.95 2.95 -20.61
C LEU A 322 -12.02 1.45 -20.39
N TYR A 323 -11.04 0.85 -19.71
CA TYR A 323 -11.04 -0.58 -19.41
C TYR A 323 -12.15 -1.02 -18.45
N TYR A 324 -12.80 -0.11 -17.73
CA TYR A 324 -13.98 -0.45 -16.92
C TYR A 324 -15.10 -1.07 -17.74
N TRP A 325 -15.24 -0.69 -19.02
CA TRP A 325 -16.20 -1.26 -19.95
C TRP A 325 -15.81 -2.64 -20.48
N ASN A 326 -14.60 -3.12 -20.17
CA ASN A 326 -14.18 -4.49 -20.50
C ASN A 326 -14.43 -5.47 -19.34
N ASN A 327 -14.77 -4.99 -18.15
CA ASN A 327 -15.08 -5.80 -17.00
C ASN A 327 -16.56 -6.17 -17.00
N GLU A 328 -16.88 -7.48 -17.09
CA GLU A 328 -18.24 -7.97 -17.25
C GLU A 328 -19.16 -7.56 -16.10
N TYR A 329 -18.65 -7.60 -14.85
CA TYR A 329 -19.45 -7.22 -13.68
C TYR A 329 -19.73 -5.72 -13.66
N ILE A 330 -18.73 -4.91 -13.91
CA ILE A 330 -18.88 -3.44 -13.98
C ILE A 330 -19.84 -3.09 -15.13
N MET A 331 -19.74 -3.78 -16.27
CA MET A 331 -20.66 -3.60 -17.38
C MET A 331 -22.11 -3.90 -17.01
N SER A 332 -22.38 -4.95 -16.24
CA SER A 332 -23.74 -5.24 -15.76
C SER A 332 -24.28 -4.12 -14.86
N LEU A 333 -23.45 -3.58 -13.98
CA LEU A 333 -23.83 -2.42 -13.13
C LEU A 333 -24.11 -1.16 -13.95
N ILE A 334 -23.31 -0.91 -15.00
CA ILE A 334 -23.51 0.22 -15.93
C ILE A 334 -24.81 0.04 -16.71
N GLU A 335 -25.09 -1.17 -17.20
CA GLU A 335 -26.31 -1.46 -17.96
C GLU A 335 -27.56 -1.20 -17.12
N GLU A 336 -27.63 -1.73 -15.90
CA GLU A 336 -28.73 -1.51 -14.96
C GLU A 336 -28.94 -0.02 -14.62
N ASN A 337 -27.88 0.78 -14.66
CA ASN A 337 -27.90 2.20 -14.31
C ASN A 337 -27.61 3.12 -15.51
N SER A 338 -27.81 2.65 -16.72
CA SER A 338 -27.46 3.37 -17.97
C SER A 338 -28.11 4.76 -18.08
N ASN A 339 -29.32 4.93 -17.57
CA ASN A 339 -30.03 6.20 -17.56
C ASN A 339 -29.34 7.31 -16.77
N VAL A 340 -28.49 6.96 -15.79
CA VAL A 340 -27.70 7.91 -15.00
C VAL A 340 -26.29 8.05 -15.57
N ILE A 341 -25.67 6.94 -15.89
CA ILE A 341 -24.23 6.89 -16.26
C ILE A 341 -24.01 7.41 -17.68
N LEU A 342 -24.87 7.06 -18.63
CA LEU A 342 -24.71 7.46 -20.02
C LEU A 342 -24.72 8.98 -20.21
N PRO A 343 -25.67 9.77 -19.64
CA PRO A 343 -25.64 11.24 -19.75
C PRO A 343 -24.38 11.86 -19.16
N ILE A 344 -23.78 11.25 -18.13
CA ILE A 344 -22.57 11.76 -17.47
C ILE A 344 -21.33 11.53 -18.34
N THR A 345 -21.22 10.36 -18.94
CA THR A 345 -20.00 9.92 -19.64
C THR A 345 -20.01 10.29 -21.14
N PHE A 346 -21.19 10.36 -21.75
CA PHE A 346 -21.37 10.58 -23.18
C PHE A 346 -20.67 11.84 -23.72
N PRO A 347 -20.76 13.03 -23.08
CA PRO A 347 -20.08 14.23 -23.58
C PRO A 347 -18.56 14.06 -23.70
N SER A 348 -17.93 13.40 -22.72
CA SER A 348 -16.49 13.12 -22.73
C SER A 348 -16.15 12.11 -23.83
N LEU A 349 -16.87 10.99 -23.92
CA LEU A 349 -16.66 9.96 -24.93
C LEU A 349 -16.81 10.51 -26.35
N TYR A 350 -17.89 11.25 -26.59
CA TYR A 350 -18.14 11.83 -27.92
C TYR A 350 -17.06 12.84 -28.33
N ARG A 351 -16.62 13.70 -27.40
CA ARG A 351 -15.55 14.66 -27.65
C ARG A 351 -14.23 13.94 -27.97
N ILE A 352 -13.81 12.98 -27.13
CA ILE A 352 -12.54 12.27 -27.28
C ILE A 352 -12.53 11.42 -28.56
N SER A 353 -13.66 10.89 -29.02
CA SER A 353 -13.75 10.18 -30.31
C SER A 353 -13.35 11.04 -31.49
N LYS A 354 -13.33 12.38 -31.36
CA LYS A 354 -13.02 13.35 -32.44
C LYS A 354 -11.70 14.09 -32.22
N GLU A 355 -11.25 14.23 -30.99
CA GLU A 355 -10.20 15.18 -30.61
C GLU A 355 -8.94 14.54 -30.04
N HIS A 356 -9.00 13.26 -29.62
CA HIS A 356 -7.84 12.63 -28.96
C HIS A 356 -6.73 12.32 -29.99
N TRP A 357 -5.49 12.66 -29.62
CA TRP A 357 -4.30 12.48 -30.45
C TRP A 357 -3.91 11.01 -30.68
N ASN A 358 -4.22 10.11 -29.72
CA ASN A 358 -3.88 8.68 -29.78
C ASN A 358 -5.03 7.88 -30.39
N GLN A 359 -4.78 7.24 -31.54
CA GLN A 359 -5.78 6.49 -32.28
C GLN A 359 -6.25 5.22 -31.56
N THR A 360 -5.42 4.63 -30.70
CA THR A 360 -5.82 3.49 -29.87
C THR A 360 -6.91 3.88 -28.89
N ILE A 361 -6.77 5.05 -28.25
CA ILE A 361 -7.80 5.59 -27.35
C ILE A 361 -9.09 5.88 -28.12
N VAL A 362 -8.99 6.45 -29.31
CA VAL A 362 -10.15 6.71 -30.18
C VAL A 362 -10.88 5.39 -30.50
N ALA A 363 -10.15 4.33 -30.82
CA ALA A 363 -10.74 3.00 -31.08
C ALA A 363 -11.46 2.43 -29.86
N LEU A 364 -10.86 2.54 -28.66
CA LEU A 364 -11.49 2.11 -27.39
C LEU A 364 -12.76 2.91 -27.10
N VAL A 365 -12.75 4.21 -27.34
CA VAL A 365 -13.93 5.08 -27.17
C VAL A 365 -15.06 4.65 -28.11
N TYR A 366 -14.75 4.30 -29.36
CA TYR A 366 -15.77 3.79 -30.27
C TYR A 366 -16.36 2.46 -29.82
N SER A 367 -15.57 1.56 -29.22
CA SER A 367 -16.07 0.32 -28.63
C SER A 367 -17.05 0.61 -27.49
N VAL A 368 -16.74 1.56 -26.61
CA VAL A 368 -17.62 1.97 -25.51
C VAL A 368 -18.90 2.62 -26.02
N LEU A 369 -18.80 3.52 -27.02
CA LEU A 369 -19.97 4.16 -27.62
C LEU A 369 -20.88 3.12 -28.30
N LYS A 370 -20.31 2.10 -28.96
CA LYS A 370 -21.06 1.00 -29.53
C LYS A 370 -21.82 0.20 -28.47
N ALA A 371 -21.13 -0.13 -27.35
CA ALA A 371 -21.77 -0.81 -26.22
C ALA A 371 -22.95 0.00 -25.66
N PHE A 372 -22.80 1.30 -25.48
CA PHE A 372 -23.89 2.17 -25.02
C PHE A 372 -25.06 2.24 -26.01
N MET A 373 -24.77 2.27 -27.31
CA MET A 373 -25.82 2.24 -28.35
C MET A 373 -26.62 0.93 -28.30
N GLU A 374 -25.93 -0.19 -28.05
CA GLU A 374 -26.57 -1.51 -27.91
C GLU A 374 -27.39 -1.63 -26.63
N MET A 375 -26.94 -1.03 -25.51
CA MET A 375 -27.66 -1.06 -24.22
C MET A 375 -28.94 -0.20 -24.24
N ASN A 376 -28.89 1.02 -24.76
CA ASN A 376 -29.98 1.99 -24.68
C ASN A 376 -29.97 2.91 -25.90
N SER A 377 -30.40 2.39 -27.05
CA SER A 377 -30.41 3.12 -28.30
C SER A 377 -31.23 4.42 -28.27
N PRO A 378 -32.46 4.45 -27.68
CA PRO A 378 -33.25 5.69 -27.66
C PRO A 378 -32.52 6.83 -26.90
N LEU A 379 -31.97 6.54 -25.73
CA LEU A 379 -31.22 7.52 -24.94
C LEU A 379 -29.93 7.95 -25.64
N PHE A 380 -29.26 7.03 -26.31
CA PHE A 380 -28.06 7.32 -27.08
C PHE A 380 -28.33 8.30 -28.23
N ASP A 381 -29.43 8.10 -28.97
CA ASP A 381 -29.83 8.97 -30.07
C ASP A 381 -30.23 10.37 -29.58
N GLU A 382 -30.98 10.46 -28.47
CA GLU A 382 -31.33 11.70 -27.79
C GLU A 382 -30.08 12.50 -27.38
N LEU A 383 -29.13 11.85 -26.69
CA LEU A 383 -27.90 12.48 -26.26
C LEU A 383 -27.03 12.93 -27.43
N THR A 384 -27.01 12.15 -28.52
CA THR A 384 -26.27 12.52 -29.73
C THR A 384 -26.84 13.75 -30.37
N ALA A 385 -28.17 13.85 -30.45
CA ALA A 385 -28.85 15.01 -31.01
C ALA A 385 -28.64 16.27 -30.15
N SER A 386 -28.83 16.13 -28.82
CA SER A 386 -28.62 17.22 -27.86
C SER A 386 -27.19 17.73 -27.88
N PHE A 387 -26.21 16.87 -27.86
CA PHE A 387 -24.80 17.24 -27.86
C PHE A 387 -24.40 17.98 -29.15
N LYS A 388 -24.88 17.53 -30.31
CA LYS A 388 -24.66 18.23 -31.60
C LYS A 388 -25.28 19.63 -31.60
N ALA A 389 -26.49 19.77 -31.05
CA ALA A 389 -27.16 21.08 -30.96
C ALA A 389 -26.42 22.03 -30.00
N ASP A 390 -25.96 21.54 -28.85
CA ASP A 390 -25.21 22.36 -27.90
C ASP A 390 -23.86 22.80 -28.48
N ARG A 391 -23.15 21.92 -29.17
CA ARG A 391 -21.89 22.26 -29.84
C ARG A 391 -22.08 23.31 -30.95
N GLN A 392 -23.19 23.28 -31.65
CA GLN A 392 -23.53 24.33 -32.64
C GLN A 392 -23.79 25.66 -31.94
N ARG A 393 -24.49 25.66 -30.79
CA ARG A 393 -24.73 26.87 -29.99
C ARG A 393 -23.42 27.45 -29.43
N GLU A 394 -22.52 26.63 -28.97
CA GLU A 394 -21.20 27.06 -28.48
C GLU A 394 -20.36 27.68 -29.60
N LYS A 395 -20.28 27.05 -30.78
CA LYS A 395 -19.59 27.60 -31.93
C LYS A 395 -20.16 28.94 -32.38
N LYS A 396 -21.48 29.10 -32.31
CA LYS A 396 -22.12 30.38 -32.60
C LYS A 396 -21.71 31.46 -31.60
N LYS A 397 -21.80 31.17 -30.30
CA LYS A 397 -21.36 32.06 -29.21
C LYS A 397 -19.87 32.46 -29.35
N GLU A 398 -19.03 31.54 -29.75
CA GLU A 398 -17.60 31.80 -29.96
C GLU A 398 -17.36 32.77 -31.12
N LYS A 399 -18.03 32.56 -32.25
CA LYS A 399 -18.01 33.51 -33.40
C LYS A 399 -18.53 34.88 -33.00
N ASP A 400 -19.66 34.96 -32.30
CA ASP A 400 -20.24 36.22 -31.84
C ASP A 400 -19.27 36.94 -30.87
N ARG A 401 -18.53 36.22 -30.05
CA ARG A 401 -17.51 36.77 -29.17
C ARG A 401 -16.29 37.28 -29.92
N GLU A 402 -15.80 36.52 -30.91
CA GLU A 402 -14.68 36.96 -31.80
C GLU A 402 -15.03 38.23 -32.58
N GLU A 403 -16.26 38.28 -33.10
CA GLU A 403 -16.73 39.49 -33.78
C GLU A 403 -16.82 40.70 -32.84
N LEU A 404 -17.22 40.49 -31.59
CA LEU A 404 -17.29 41.54 -30.58
C LEU A 404 -15.87 42.04 -30.21
N TRP A 405 -14.90 41.15 -30.09
CA TRP A 405 -13.50 41.52 -29.84
C TRP A 405 -12.93 42.32 -30.99
N ARG A 406 -13.16 41.90 -32.23
CA ARG A 406 -12.72 42.64 -33.42
C ARG A 406 -13.30 44.04 -33.46
N LYS A 407 -14.59 44.19 -33.15
CA LYS A 407 -15.23 45.51 -33.10
C LYS A 407 -14.64 46.41 -31.99
N LEU A 408 -14.27 45.83 -30.86
CA LEU A 408 -13.61 46.56 -29.77
C LEU A 408 -12.23 47.04 -30.19
N GLU A 409 -11.42 46.20 -30.83
CA GLU A 409 -10.10 46.57 -31.35
C GLU A 409 -10.20 47.68 -32.44
N GLU A 410 -11.17 47.59 -33.32
CA GLU A 410 -11.43 48.63 -34.32
C GLU A 410 -11.80 49.98 -33.67
N LEU A 411 -12.64 49.97 -32.64
CA LEU A 411 -13.00 51.17 -31.87
C LEU A 411 -11.82 51.76 -31.11
N GLU A 412 -10.99 50.93 -30.53
CA GLU A 412 -9.78 51.35 -29.80
C GLU A 412 -8.77 52.03 -30.76
N LEU A 413 -8.58 51.47 -31.97
CA LEU A 413 -7.78 52.06 -33.02
C LEU A 413 -8.34 53.42 -33.51
N GLN A 414 -9.65 53.51 -33.68
CA GLN A 414 -10.31 54.77 -34.07
C GLN A 414 -10.15 55.85 -32.98
N ASN A 415 -10.32 55.49 -31.72
CA ASN A 415 -10.13 56.40 -30.59
C ASN A 415 -8.67 56.85 -30.45
N ALA A 416 -7.71 55.96 -30.67
CA ALA A 416 -6.28 56.30 -30.63
C ALA A 416 -5.91 57.27 -31.77
N GLN A 417 -6.47 57.07 -32.99
CA GLN A 417 -6.31 57.97 -34.12
C GLN A 417 -6.96 59.36 -33.90
N ASN A 418 -8.16 59.41 -33.33
CA ASN A 418 -8.85 60.63 -33.00
C ASN A 418 -8.12 61.40 -31.87
N ASN A 419 -7.58 60.74 -30.85
CA ASN A 419 -6.80 61.41 -29.82
C ASN A 419 -5.44 61.92 -30.34
N ALA A 420 -4.82 61.27 -31.32
CA ALA A 420 -3.61 61.75 -31.94
C ALA A 420 -3.88 63.01 -32.87
N PHE A 421 -5.09 63.07 -33.38
CA PHE A 421 -5.51 64.30 -34.23
C PHE A 421 -5.86 65.47 -33.33
N VAL A 422 -6.32 65.28 -32.12
CA VAL A 422 -6.66 66.36 -31.15
C VAL A 422 -5.40 66.92 -30.46
N ALA A 423 -4.29 66.14 -30.44
CA ALA A 423 -3.01 66.53 -29.84
C ALA A 423 -2.04 67.27 -30.78
N GLN A 424 -2.41 67.51 -32.05
CA GLN A 424 -1.76 68.39 -32.97
C GLN A 424 -2.48 69.73 -33.06
#